data_d7a467b0e40a4943dbfcccbc10cdee02
#
_entry.id   d7a467b0e40a4943dbfcccbc10cdee02
#
_cell.length_a   1.000
_cell.length_b   1.000
_cell.length_c   1.000
_cell.angle_alpha   90.00
_cell.angle_beta   90.00
_cell.angle_gamma   90.00
#
_symmetry.space_group_name_H-M   'P 1'
#
loop_
_entity.id
_entity.type
_entity.pdbx_description
1 polymer ?
#
loop_
_entity_poly.entity_id
_entity_poly.type
_entity_poly.pdbx_seq_one_letter_code
_entity_poly.pdbx_strand_id
1 'polypeptide(L)' 'MRARVGDRLVVEARRDDAHRRTGVVTEVRGGQGAPPYRVRWLDNASGTETLVYPGPDAHIEREAAGR' A
#
# COMPACT_ATOMS: atom_id res chain seq x y z
N MET A 1 2.79 -7.57 -9.29
CA MET A 1 3.21 -6.65 -8.20
C MET A 1 3.84 -7.45 -7.08
N ARG A 2 4.92 -6.96 -6.55
CA ARG A 2 5.58 -7.60 -5.42
C ARG A 2 5.85 -6.58 -4.33
N ALA A 3 5.64 -6.98 -3.10
CA ALA A 3 5.87 -6.09 -1.96
C ALA A 3 6.38 -6.89 -0.78
N ARG A 4 6.99 -6.18 0.17
CA ARG A 4 7.41 -6.73 1.44
C ARG A 4 6.79 -5.92 2.56
N VAL A 5 6.72 -6.54 3.73
CA VAL A 5 6.32 -5.79 4.92
C VAL A 5 7.24 -4.59 5.08
N GLY A 6 6.65 -3.43 5.28
CA GLY A 6 7.38 -2.18 5.40
C GLY A 6 7.40 -1.35 4.13
N ASP A 7 7.10 -1.95 2.98
CA ASP A 7 6.97 -1.19 1.74
C ASP A 7 5.72 -0.31 1.81
N ARG A 8 5.69 0.70 0.96
CA ARG A 8 4.53 1.57 0.88
C ARG A 8 3.72 1.25 -0.34
N LEU A 9 2.42 1.14 -0.14
CA LEU A 9 1.47 0.99 -1.22
C LEU A 9 0.86 2.36 -1.51
N VAL A 10 0.99 2.81 -2.74
CA VAL A 10 0.47 4.10 -3.16
C VAL A 10 -0.64 3.85 -4.16
N VAL A 11 -1.82 4.41 -3.87
CA VAL A 11 -2.96 4.33 -4.77
C VAL A 11 -3.18 5.73 -5.33
N GLU A 12 -3.01 5.86 -6.64
CA GLU A 12 -3.13 7.16 -7.27
C GLU A 12 -4.59 7.55 -7.45
N ALA A 13 -4.82 8.85 -7.41
CA ALA A 13 -6.16 9.35 -7.62
C ALA A 13 -6.49 9.33 -9.11
N ARG A 14 -7.72 8.97 -9.42
CA ARG A 14 -8.21 8.98 -10.79
C ARG A 14 -9.04 10.20 -11.13
N ARG A 15 -9.54 10.89 -10.12
CA ARG A 15 -10.43 12.01 -10.30
C ARG A 15 -9.87 13.23 -9.62
N ASP A 16 -10.27 14.38 -10.08
CA ASP A 16 -9.78 15.62 -9.50
C ASP A 16 -10.14 15.75 -8.03
N ASP A 17 -11.25 15.16 -7.62
CA ASP A 17 -11.70 15.24 -6.24
C ASP A 17 -11.20 14.09 -5.37
N ALA A 18 -10.40 13.20 -5.93
CA ALA A 18 -9.85 12.08 -5.18
C ALA A 18 -8.43 12.38 -4.72
N HIS A 19 -8.04 11.74 -3.66
CA HIS A 19 -6.72 11.94 -3.10
C HIS A 19 -5.87 10.70 -3.27
N ARG A 20 -4.60 10.93 -3.58
CA ARG A 20 -3.61 9.87 -3.54
C ARG A 20 -3.55 9.34 -2.10
N ARG A 21 -3.60 8.03 -1.97
CA ARG A 21 -3.51 7.40 -0.65
C ARG A 21 -2.24 6.60 -0.55
N THR A 22 -1.63 6.67 0.62
CA THR A 22 -0.42 5.91 0.89
C THR A 22 -0.62 5.11 2.17
N GLY A 23 -0.22 3.84 2.12
CA GLY A 23 -0.26 3.00 3.29
C GLY A 23 1.01 2.18 3.39
N VAL A 24 1.20 1.57 4.56
CA VAL A 24 2.35 0.71 4.80
C VAL A 24 1.87 -0.73 4.79
N VAL A 25 2.55 -1.56 4.02
CA VAL A 25 2.25 -2.98 3.96
C VAL A 25 2.67 -3.61 5.29
N THR A 26 1.71 -4.17 6.00
CA THR A 26 1.97 -4.80 7.29
C THR A 26 1.94 -6.31 7.20
N GLU A 27 1.35 -6.86 6.12
CA GLU A 27 1.35 -8.30 5.91
C GLU A 27 1.23 -8.56 4.41
N VAL A 28 1.95 -9.56 3.92
CA VAL A 28 1.85 -10.01 2.54
C VAL A 28 1.24 -11.40 2.58
N ARG A 29 0.06 -11.54 1.99
CA ARG A 29 -0.69 -12.78 2.09
C ARG A 29 -0.52 -13.70 0.89
N GLY A 30 -0.12 -13.14 -0.25
CA GLY A 30 0.16 -13.96 -1.43
C GLY A 30 1.57 -14.49 -1.40
N GLY A 31 1.86 -15.47 -2.23
CA GLY A 31 3.20 -16.03 -2.30
C GLY A 31 4.15 -15.08 -3.01
N GLN A 32 5.40 -15.05 -2.56
CA GLN A 32 6.49 -14.36 -3.25
C GLN A 32 6.23 -12.86 -3.42
N GLY A 33 5.61 -12.26 -2.41
CA GLY A 33 5.36 -10.83 -2.45
C GLY A 33 4.10 -10.43 -3.20
N ALA A 34 3.26 -11.41 -3.54
CA ALA A 34 2.04 -11.14 -4.30
C ALA A 34 0.91 -10.67 -3.39
N PRO A 35 -0.05 -9.93 -3.93
CA PRO A 35 -1.22 -9.53 -3.16
C PRO A 35 -2.09 -10.73 -2.80
N PRO A 36 -3.04 -10.57 -1.89
CA PRO A 36 -3.43 -9.32 -1.25
C PRO A 36 -2.47 -8.90 -0.16
N TYR A 37 -2.53 -7.62 0.20
CA TYR A 37 -1.71 -7.07 1.26
C TYR A 37 -2.59 -6.54 2.37
N ARG A 38 -2.15 -6.67 3.60
CA ARG A 38 -2.74 -5.91 4.70
C ARG A 38 -1.99 -4.59 4.79
N VAL A 39 -2.73 -3.50 4.79
CA VAL A 39 -2.15 -2.17 4.67
C VAL A 39 -2.70 -1.28 5.78
N ARG A 40 -1.81 -0.58 6.45
CA ARG A 40 -2.20 0.46 7.38
C ARG A 40 -2.07 1.79 6.68
N TRP A 41 -3.19 2.45 6.48
CA TRP A 41 -3.22 3.70 5.73
C TRP A 41 -2.68 4.85 6.55
N LEU A 42 -1.82 5.65 5.96
CA LEU A 42 -1.19 6.75 6.67
C LEU A 42 -2.13 7.93 6.85
N ASP A 43 -3.18 8.01 6.06
CA ASP A 43 -4.17 9.06 6.20
C ASP A 43 -5.27 8.71 7.20
N ASN A 44 -5.11 7.60 7.90
CA ASN A 44 -6.11 7.14 8.87
C ASN A 44 -5.54 7.24 10.26
N ALA A 45 -6.02 8.21 11.03
CA ALA A 45 -5.49 8.46 12.36
C ALA A 45 -5.74 7.30 13.32
N SER A 46 -6.74 6.47 13.06
CA SER A 46 -7.03 5.33 13.93
C SER A 46 -6.05 4.18 13.74
N GLY A 47 -5.28 4.18 12.67
CA GLY A 47 -4.37 3.08 12.41
C GLY A 47 -5.03 1.81 11.94
N THR A 48 -6.24 1.90 11.42
CA THR A 48 -6.97 0.73 10.93
C THR A 48 -6.24 0.11 9.75
N GLU A 49 -6.17 -1.22 9.75
CA GLU A 49 -5.60 -1.96 8.64
C GLU A 49 -6.69 -2.54 7.77
N THR A 50 -6.43 -2.58 6.49
CA THR A 50 -7.38 -3.08 5.51
C THR A 50 -6.69 -4.08 4.59
N LEU A 51 -7.41 -5.12 4.19
CA LEU A 51 -6.90 -6.04 3.18
C LEU A 51 -7.15 -5.44 1.81
N VAL A 52 -6.11 -5.37 1.00
CA VAL A 52 -6.16 -4.64 -0.27
C VAL A 52 -5.74 -5.57 -1.40
N TYR A 53 -6.53 -5.56 -2.47
CA TYR A 53 -6.16 -6.17 -3.75
C TYR A 53 -5.84 -5.03 -4.70
N PRO A 54 -4.57 -4.69 -4.86
CA PRO A 54 -4.22 -3.48 -5.63
C PRO A 54 -4.62 -3.60 -7.09
N GLY A 55 -5.19 -2.54 -7.60
CA GLY A 55 -5.54 -2.45 -9.00
C GLY A 55 -4.47 -1.74 -9.80
N PRO A 56 -4.78 -1.39 -11.05
CA PRO A 56 -3.77 -0.78 -11.93
C PRO A 56 -3.31 0.61 -11.52
N ASP A 57 -4.07 1.26 -10.64
CA ASP A 57 -3.68 2.58 -10.15
C ASP A 57 -2.77 2.54 -8.94
N ALA A 58 -2.42 1.36 -8.48
CA ALA A 58 -1.60 1.20 -7.30
C ALA A 58 -0.19 0.79 -7.68
N HIS A 59 0.78 1.23 -6.88
CA HIS A 59 2.15 0.79 -7.08
C HIS A 59 2.86 0.75 -5.72
N ILE A 60 3.98 0.05 -5.70
CA ILE A 60 4.77 -0.09 -4.49
C ILE A 60 5.94 0.88 -4.56
N GLU A 61 6.15 1.61 -3.48
CA GLU A 61 7.33 2.44 -3.31
C GLU A 61 8.10 1.92 -2.12
N ARG A 62 9.35 1.63 -2.32
CA ARG A 62 10.19 1.22 -1.21
C ARG A 62 10.67 2.43 -0.48
N GLU A 63 10.65 2.32 0.83
CA GLU A 63 11.22 3.37 1.63
C GLU A 63 12.71 3.42 1.32
N ALA A 64 13.17 4.57 0.99
CA ALA A 64 14.59 4.75 0.75
C ALA A 64 15.29 4.49 2.05
N ALA A 65 15.94 3.43 2.08
CA ALA A 65 16.62 3.07 3.28
C ALA A 65 17.68 4.09 3.54
N GLY A 66 17.43 4.38 3.91
CA GLY A 66 18.28 5.18 3.81
C GLY A 66 19.43 4.64 4.04
N ARG A 67 18.74 4.60 4.01
CA ARG A 67 19.06 4.51 4.08
C ARG A 67 19.25 4.29 4.23
#